data_621b2a0fad42a9c5c552c67867250aac
#
_entry.id   621b2a0fad42a9c5c552c67867250aac
#
_cell.length_a   1.000
_cell.length_b   1.000
_cell.length_c   1.000
_cell.angle_alpha   90.00
_cell.angle_beta   90.00
_cell.angle_gamma   90.00
#
_symmetry.space_group_name_H-M   'P 1'
#
loop_
_entity.id
_entity.type
_entity.pdbx_description
1 polymer ?
#
loop_
_entity_poly.entity_id
_entity_poly.type
_entity_poly.pdbx_seq_one_letter_code
_entity_poly.pdbx_strand_id
1 'polypeptide(L)'
;MVEYTRALSYRFPLIRGEDVVALQRRLKELGYDEGGQIDGLFGPRTEAAVRAFQETRSLKVDGIVGPRTWTALFEASEKSPETEKIIKAMPELTISHGFRDSVRWRLAENGIRIEEKAPETFGGEPKTVRRVWQAFSGSITDWAHGFGVPEELIVATICTETRGDPAAVREEPGYVSDEQTPSKVSPGLMQTLISTARHALGDDDIDRQWLLVPDNSIRAGTAYLAMQWKASHFDPPKVACAYNAGGIYYNAGAENRWK
;
A
#
# COMPACT_ATOMS: atom_id res chain seq x y z
N MET A 1 17.68 -5.50 -12.66
CA MET A 1 16.26 -5.01 -12.75
C MET A 1 15.86 -5.08 -14.20
N VAL A 2 14.71 -5.65 -14.51
CA VAL A 2 14.21 -5.67 -15.90
C VAL A 2 13.34 -4.44 -16.07
N GLU A 3 13.84 -3.47 -16.85
CA GLU A 3 13.13 -2.22 -17.09
C GLU A 3 11.92 -2.41 -18.02
N TYR A 4 10.87 -1.64 -17.78
CA TYR A 4 9.74 -1.56 -18.70
C TYR A 4 10.18 -0.89 -20.01
N THR A 5 10.07 -1.61 -21.12
CA THR A 5 10.49 -1.10 -22.43
C THR A 5 9.34 -0.90 -23.40
N ARG A 6 8.26 -1.68 -23.25
CA ARG A 6 7.11 -1.66 -24.16
C ARG A 6 5.92 -2.39 -23.57
N ALA A 7 4.72 -2.10 -24.08
CA ALA A 7 3.53 -2.88 -23.76
C ALA A 7 3.61 -4.30 -24.38
N LEU A 8 3.29 -5.32 -23.54
CA LEU A 8 3.23 -6.71 -23.97
C LEU A 8 1.77 -7.16 -24.02
N SER A 9 1.38 -7.83 -25.09
CA SER A 9 0.01 -8.33 -25.28
C SER A 9 0.00 -9.50 -26.29
N TYR A 10 -1.04 -10.32 -26.22
CA TYR A 10 -1.26 -11.33 -27.24
C TYR A 10 -1.68 -10.69 -28.56
N ARG A 11 -0.88 -10.87 -29.62
CA ARG A 11 -1.13 -10.40 -30.97
C ARG A 11 -0.31 -11.17 -31.99
N PHE A 12 -0.70 -11.15 -33.27
CA PHE A 12 0.10 -11.72 -34.36
C PHE A 12 0.89 -10.61 -35.10
N PRO A 13 2.18 -10.87 -35.42
CA PRO A 13 3.00 -11.97 -34.92
C PRO A 13 3.19 -11.86 -33.41
N LEU A 14 3.42 -13.02 -32.73
CA LEU A 14 3.59 -13.06 -31.28
C LEU A 14 4.74 -12.14 -30.84
N ILE A 15 4.50 -11.38 -29.79
CA ILE A 15 5.57 -10.62 -29.12
C ILE A 15 6.53 -11.61 -28.47
N ARG A 16 7.82 -11.40 -28.70
CA ARG A 16 8.89 -12.21 -28.11
C ARG A 16 10.04 -11.34 -27.62
N GLY A 17 10.77 -11.83 -26.62
CA GLY A 17 11.96 -11.17 -26.09
C GLY A 17 12.23 -11.54 -24.63
N GLU A 18 13.35 -11.01 -24.11
CA GLU A 18 13.76 -11.19 -22.72
C GLU A 18 12.77 -10.55 -21.73
N ASP A 19 12.07 -9.49 -22.13
CA ASP A 19 10.98 -8.88 -21.41
C ASP A 19 9.80 -9.85 -21.20
N VAL A 20 9.49 -10.69 -22.21
CA VAL A 20 8.47 -11.75 -22.09
C VAL A 20 8.97 -12.88 -21.20
N VAL A 21 10.25 -13.29 -21.33
CA VAL A 21 10.87 -14.28 -20.43
C VAL A 21 10.77 -13.83 -18.98
N ALA A 22 11.13 -12.58 -18.71
CA ALA A 22 11.06 -12.01 -17.37
C ALA A 22 9.62 -12.01 -16.84
N LEU A 23 8.66 -11.58 -17.65
CA LEU A 23 7.24 -11.61 -17.31
C LEU A 23 6.76 -13.02 -16.97
N GLN A 24 7.02 -14.02 -17.83
CA GLN A 24 6.60 -15.40 -17.60
C GLN A 24 7.21 -15.98 -16.33
N ARG A 25 8.49 -15.72 -16.08
CA ARG A 25 9.17 -16.13 -14.84
C ARG A 25 8.50 -15.49 -13.64
N ARG A 26 8.22 -14.22 -13.70
CA ARG A 26 7.60 -13.49 -12.60
C ARG A 26 6.18 -13.94 -12.30
N LEU A 27 5.36 -14.17 -13.31
CA LEU A 27 4.02 -14.74 -13.15
C LEU A 27 4.07 -16.11 -12.48
N LYS A 28 5.03 -16.95 -12.88
CA LYS A 28 5.22 -18.27 -12.27
C LYS A 28 5.67 -18.18 -10.81
N GLU A 29 6.60 -17.28 -10.47
CA GLU A 29 7.03 -17.01 -9.09
C GLU A 29 5.87 -16.56 -8.19
N LEU A 30 4.92 -15.83 -8.76
CA LEU A 30 3.72 -15.35 -8.07
C LEU A 30 2.58 -16.38 -8.04
N GLY A 31 2.79 -17.62 -8.56
CA GLY A 31 1.81 -18.69 -8.51
C GLY A 31 0.81 -18.71 -9.67
N TYR A 32 1.03 -17.92 -10.73
CA TYR A 32 0.21 -17.92 -11.95
C TYR A 32 0.76 -18.90 -12.97
N ASP A 33 0.74 -20.21 -12.65
CA ASP A 33 1.32 -21.29 -13.48
C ASP A 33 0.59 -21.53 -14.81
N GLU A 34 -0.60 -20.99 -14.98
CA GLU A 34 -1.38 -21.07 -16.21
C GLU A 34 -0.66 -20.46 -17.43
N GLY A 35 0.37 -19.63 -17.18
CA GLY A 35 1.24 -19.04 -18.19
C GLY A 35 2.04 -20.04 -19.01
N GLY A 36 2.11 -21.32 -18.60
CA GLY A 36 2.79 -22.38 -19.32
C GLY A 36 4.31 -22.36 -19.17
N GLN A 37 5.03 -22.69 -20.26
CA GLN A 37 6.49 -22.70 -20.28
C GLN A 37 7.05 -21.28 -20.40
N ILE A 38 8.24 -21.06 -19.82
CA ILE A 38 9.01 -19.82 -19.99
C ILE A 38 9.75 -19.92 -21.33
N ASP A 39 9.05 -19.58 -22.41
CA ASP A 39 9.54 -19.71 -23.79
C ASP A 39 9.85 -18.35 -24.47
N GLY A 40 9.57 -17.26 -23.75
CA GLY A 40 9.77 -15.90 -24.26
C GLY A 40 8.77 -15.49 -25.34
N LEU A 41 7.65 -16.20 -25.50
CA LEU A 41 6.58 -15.89 -26.45
C LEU A 41 5.31 -15.49 -25.70
N PHE A 42 4.78 -14.30 -25.98
CA PHE A 42 3.53 -13.84 -25.39
C PHE A 42 2.34 -14.50 -26.11
N GLY A 43 2.03 -15.73 -25.70
CA GLY A 43 0.93 -16.52 -26.25
C GLY A 43 -0.36 -16.41 -25.43
N PRO A 44 -1.42 -17.15 -25.83
CA PRO A 44 -2.72 -17.13 -25.13
C PRO A 44 -2.62 -17.54 -23.65
N ARG A 45 -1.71 -18.45 -23.30
CA ARG A 45 -1.49 -18.86 -21.92
C ARG A 45 -0.88 -17.75 -21.08
N THR A 46 0.11 -17.04 -21.65
CA THR A 46 0.70 -15.88 -20.98
C THR A 46 -0.35 -14.76 -20.77
N GLU A 47 -1.22 -14.52 -21.76
CA GLU A 47 -2.33 -13.59 -21.62
C GLU A 47 -3.29 -14.00 -20.51
N ALA A 48 -3.66 -15.28 -20.42
CA ALA A 48 -4.53 -15.79 -19.36
C ALA A 48 -3.93 -15.56 -17.97
N ALA A 49 -2.65 -15.85 -17.79
CA ALA A 49 -1.93 -15.60 -16.54
C ALA A 49 -1.87 -14.10 -16.18
N VAL A 50 -1.65 -13.23 -17.18
CA VAL A 50 -1.69 -11.78 -16.99
C VAL A 50 -3.08 -11.32 -16.55
N ARG A 51 -4.15 -11.81 -17.17
CA ARG A 51 -5.53 -11.48 -16.76
C ARG A 51 -5.84 -11.93 -15.33
N ALA A 52 -5.44 -13.16 -14.97
CA ALA A 52 -5.59 -13.68 -13.61
C ALA A 52 -4.83 -12.82 -12.59
N PHE A 53 -3.60 -12.43 -12.92
CA PHE A 53 -2.83 -11.48 -12.11
C PHE A 53 -3.52 -10.12 -11.98
N GLN A 54 -3.97 -9.54 -13.10
CA GLN A 54 -4.66 -8.25 -13.11
C GLN A 54 -5.95 -8.29 -12.27
N GLU A 55 -6.73 -9.39 -12.37
CA GLU A 55 -7.93 -9.59 -11.57
C GLU A 55 -7.63 -9.64 -10.08
N THR A 56 -6.63 -10.45 -9.68
CA THR A 56 -6.20 -10.59 -8.28
C THR A 56 -5.67 -9.27 -7.71
N ARG A 57 -5.03 -8.45 -8.56
CA ARG A 57 -4.47 -7.15 -8.18
C ARG A 57 -5.42 -5.98 -8.43
N SER A 58 -6.69 -6.26 -8.74
CA SER A 58 -7.70 -5.23 -9.05
C SER A 58 -7.25 -4.22 -10.11
N LEU A 59 -6.40 -4.66 -11.04
CA LEU A 59 -5.99 -3.89 -12.19
C LEU A 59 -7.05 -4.01 -13.30
N LYS A 60 -6.95 -3.18 -14.34
CA LYS A 60 -7.77 -3.36 -15.53
C LYS A 60 -7.47 -4.72 -16.17
N VAL A 61 -8.46 -5.60 -16.24
CA VAL A 61 -8.33 -6.98 -16.74
C VAL A 61 -8.42 -6.96 -18.28
N ASP A 62 -7.37 -6.47 -18.94
CA ASP A 62 -7.30 -6.38 -20.40
C ASP A 62 -6.28 -7.33 -21.04
N GLY A 63 -5.50 -8.04 -20.23
CA GLY A 63 -4.45 -8.95 -20.70
C GLY A 63 -3.23 -8.22 -21.27
N ILE A 64 -3.14 -6.89 -21.07
CA ILE A 64 -2.03 -6.07 -21.57
C ILE A 64 -1.11 -5.72 -20.39
N VAL A 65 0.18 -6.02 -20.54
CA VAL A 65 1.20 -5.61 -19.58
C VAL A 65 1.70 -4.23 -19.99
N GLY A 66 0.97 -3.22 -19.58
CA GLY A 66 1.37 -1.82 -19.65
C GLY A 66 2.23 -1.41 -18.44
N PRO A 67 2.60 -0.10 -18.32
CA PRO A 67 3.42 0.38 -17.20
C PRO A 67 2.87 -0.03 -15.84
N ARG A 68 1.57 0.15 -15.60
CA ARG A 68 0.91 -0.19 -14.32
C ARG A 68 1.00 -1.68 -13.99
N THR A 69 0.73 -2.54 -14.97
CA THR A 69 0.82 -4.00 -14.78
C THR A 69 2.27 -4.42 -14.57
N TRP A 70 3.22 -3.81 -15.30
CA TRP A 70 4.64 -4.08 -15.13
C TRP A 70 5.14 -3.69 -13.75
N THR A 71 4.80 -2.49 -13.31
CA THR A 71 5.09 -2.00 -11.95
C THR A 71 4.57 -2.97 -10.89
N ALA A 72 3.31 -3.36 -10.97
CA ALA A 72 2.72 -4.30 -10.03
C ALA A 72 3.39 -5.68 -10.03
N LEU A 73 3.92 -6.13 -11.18
CA LEU A 73 4.63 -7.40 -11.30
C LEU A 73 6.05 -7.34 -10.71
N PHE A 74 6.78 -6.27 -10.96
CA PHE A 74 8.23 -6.24 -10.72
C PHE A 74 8.67 -5.32 -9.60
N GLU A 75 7.99 -4.19 -9.37
CA GLU A 75 8.38 -3.25 -8.31
C GLU A 75 7.93 -3.70 -6.92
N ALA A 76 6.86 -4.50 -6.83
CA ALA A 76 6.44 -5.10 -5.57
C ALA A 76 7.40 -6.17 -5.01
N SER A 77 8.46 -6.53 -5.73
CA SER A 77 9.38 -7.62 -5.35
C SER A 77 10.82 -7.20 -5.07
N GLU A 78 11.21 -5.99 -5.40
CA GLU A 78 12.53 -5.49 -5.02
C GLU A 78 12.40 -4.58 -3.82
N LYS A 79 12.78 -5.10 -2.65
CA LYS A 79 12.95 -4.29 -1.46
C LYS A 79 13.99 -3.21 -1.76
N SER A 80 13.56 -1.96 -1.77
CA SER A 80 14.52 -0.86 -1.85
C SER A 80 15.48 -0.93 -0.65
N PRO A 81 16.70 -0.38 -0.74
CA PRO A 81 17.60 -0.28 0.42
C PRO A 81 16.93 0.43 1.62
N GLU A 82 15.97 1.33 1.36
CA GLU A 82 15.16 1.97 2.39
C GLU A 82 14.14 1.01 2.99
N THR A 83 13.49 0.17 2.18
CA THR A 83 12.58 -0.89 2.64
C THR A 83 13.31 -1.89 3.55
N GLU A 84 14.53 -2.27 3.23
CA GLU A 84 15.33 -3.15 4.11
C GLU A 84 15.66 -2.48 5.46
N LYS A 85 15.95 -1.18 5.45
CA LYS A 85 16.17 -0.42 6.70
C LYS A 85 14.90 -0.38 7.54
N ILE A 86 13.74 -0.19 6.92
CA ILE A 86 12.44 -0.14 7.58
C ILE A 86 12.10 -1.49 8.19
N ILE A 87 12.28 -2.59 7.46
CA ILE A 87 12.05 -3.94 7.99
C ILE A 87 12.97 -4.25 9.16
N LYS A 88 14.26 -3.86 9.09
CA LYS A 88 15.20 -4.00 10.21
C LYS A 88 14.79 -3.21 11.45
N ALA A 89 14.04 -2.13 11.28
CA ALA A 89 13.55 -1.31 12.37
C ALA A 89 12.24 -1.82 13.00
N MET A 90 11.52 -2.75 12.35
CA MET A 90 10.32 -3.36 12.94
C MET A 90 10.53 -3.95 14.33
N PRO A 91 11.68 -4.59 14.66
CA PRO A 91 11.98 -5.00 16.03
C PRO A 91 11.94 -3.87 17.05
N GLU A 92 12.16 -2.62 16.62
CA GLU A 92 12.06 -1.47 17.51
C GLU A 92 10.67 -1.27 18.09
N LEU A 93 9.61 -1.78 17.43
CA LEU A 93 8.25 -1.72 17.95
C LEU A 93 8.07 -2.57 19.22
N THR A 94 8.97 -3.52 19.47
CA THR A 94 8.95 -4.39 20.66
C THR A 94 9.54 -3.73 21.90
N ILE A 95 10.28 -2.63 21.72
CA ILE A 95 10.77 -1.85 22.86
C ILE A 95 9.67 -0.88 23.37
N SER A 96 9.88 -0.33 24.55
CA SER A 96 8.91 0.60 25.12
C SER A 96 8.97 1.96 24.41
N HIS A 97 7.85 2.35 23.85
CA HIS A 97 7.63 3.66 23.19
C HIS A 97 6.84 4.59 24.10
N GLY A 98 7.06 5.87 23.93
CA GLY A 98 6.30 6.92 24.57
C GLY A 98 6.48 8.23 23.84
N PHE A 99 5.45 9.06 23.84
CA PHE A 99 5.50 10.38 23.22
C PHE A 99 5.16 11.43 24.28
N ARG A 100 6.14 12.27 24.64
CA ARG A 100 6.02 13.27 25.74
C ARG A 100 5.53 12.61 27.03
N ASP A 101 4.46 13.15 27.62
CA ASP A 101 3.83 12.65 28.85
C ASP A 101 2.73 11.61 28.60
N SER A 102 2.66 11.07 27.35
CA SER A 102 1.71 10.03 27.01
C SER A 102 2.08 8.68 27.65
N VAL A 103 1.12 7.79 27.71
CA VAL A 103 1.32 6.40 28.17
C VAL A 103 2.41 5.70 27.35
N ARG A 104 3.16 4.82 27.99
CA ARG A 104 4.13 3.98 27.32
C ARG A 104 3.45 2.76 26.75
N TRP A 105 3.89 2.37 25.58
CA TRP A 105 3.37 1.18 24.89
C TRP A 105 4.50 0.41 24.21
N ARG A 106 4.28 -0.86 23.91
CA ARG A 106 5.12 -1.69 23.06
C ARG A 106 4.31 -2.79 22.39
N LEU A 107 4.81 -3.30 21.27
CA LEU A 107 4.27 -4.48 20.64
C LEU A 107 4.78 -5.74 21.40
N ALA A 108 3.89 -6.67 21.68
CA ALA A 108 4.18 -7.98 22.25
C ALA A 108 3.47 -9.05 21.43
N GLU A 109 3.81 -10.33 21.60
CA GLU A 109 3.23 -11.45 20.84
C GLU A 109 1.70 -11.50 20.87
N ASN A 110 1.09 -11.04 21.95
CA ASN A 110 -0.35 -11.07 22.16
C ASN A 110 -1.03 -9.71 21.95
N GLY A 111 -0.35 -8.74 21.33
CA GLY A 111 -0.88 -7.42 21.02
C GLY A 111 -0.13 -6.28 21.70
N ILE A 112 -0.70 -5.06 21.61
CA ILE A 112 -0.10 -3.85 22.18
C ILE A 112 -0.28 -3.85 23.68
N ARG A 113 0.83 -3.71 24.42
CA ARG A 113 0.83 -3.48 25.88
C ARG A 113 0.96 -1.99 26.15
N ILE A 114 0.04 -1.47 26.96
CA ILE A 114 0.04 -0.10 27.44
C ILE A 114 0.37 -0.13 28.94
N GLU A 115 1.40 0.61 29.34
CA GLU A 115 1.90 0.62 30.74
C GLU A 115 2.15 -0.83 31.29
N GLU A 116 2.69 -1.71 30.43
CA GLU A 116 2.93 -3.14 30.69
C GLU A 116 1.68 -3.95 31.07
N LYS A 117 0.50 -3.37 31.02
CA LYS A 117 -0.75 -4.09 31.22
C LYS A 117 -1.02 -5.04 30.06
N ALA A 118 -1.75 -6.11 30.33
CA ALA A 118 -2.21 -7.00 29.28
C ALA A 118 -3.07 -6.22 28.27
N PRO A 119 -3.04 -6.60 26.97
CA PRO A 119 -3.90 -5.97 25.98
C PRO A 119 -5.36 -6.03 26.41
N GLU A 120 -6.03 -4.89 26.38
CA GLU A 120 -7.46 -4.81 26.65
C GLU A 120 -8.24 -5.11 25.37
N THR A 121 -9.35 -5.83 25.50
CA THR A 121 -10.27 -6.06 24.38
C THR A 121 -11.35 -5.01 24.39
N PHE A 122 -11.40 -4.18 23.37
CA PHE A 122 -12.46 -3.21 23.16
C PHE A 122 -13.56 -3.84 22.31
N GLY A 123 -14.83 -3.72 22.75
CA GLY A 123 -15.95 -4.30 21.99
C GLY A 123 -16.33 -3.44 20.80
N GLY A 124 -16.22 -3.98 19.58
CA GLY A 124 -16.67 -3.30 18.36
C GLY A 124 -15.58 -3.23 17.27
N GLU A 125 -14.45 -2.67 17.56
CA GLU A 125 -13.30 -2.57 16.66
C GLU A 125 -12.82 -3.93 16.14
N PRO A 126 -12.79 -5.01 16.93
CA PRO A 126 -12.43 -6.34 16.41
C PRO A 126 -13.26 -6.81 15.23
N LYS A 127 -14.53 -6.38 15.12
CA LYS A 127 -15.38 -6.71 13.96
C LYS A 127 -14.93 -5.98 12.70
N THR A 128 -14.59 -4.71 12.81
CA THR A 128 -14.08 -3.91 11.70
C THR A 128 -12.71 -4.42 11.25
N VAL A 129 -11.79 -4.65 12.18
CA VAL A 129 -10.47 -5.23 11.89
C VAL A 129 -10.61 -6.58 11.17
N ARG A 130 -11.44 -7.48 11.68
CA ARG A 130 -11.69 -8.78 11.04
C ARG A 130 -12.23 -8.64 9.64
N ARG A 131 -13.19 -7.74 9.41
CA ARG A 131 -13.78 -7.50 8.08
C ARG A 131 -12.73 -6.94 7.12
N VAL A 132 -11.94 -5.96 7.53
CA VAL A 132 -10.85 -5.40 6.73
C VAL A 132 -9.82 -6.48 6.38
N TRP A 133 -9.40 -7.25 7.38
CA TRP A 133 -8.45 -8.34 7.16
C TRP A 133 -9.00 -9.41 6.22
N GLN A 134 -10.23 -9.87 6.42
CA GLN A 134 -10.86 -10.87 5.54
C GLN A 134 -10.99 -10.39 4.09
N ALA A 135 -11.24 -9.10 3.88
CA ALA A 135 -11.43 -8.54 2.55
C ALA A 135 -10.12 -8.21 1.83
N PHE A 136 -9.07 -7.82 2.56
CA PHE A 136 -7.89 -7.17 1.97
C PHE A 136 -6.54 -7.73 2.45
N SER A 137 -6.50 -8.85 3.19
CA SER A 137 -5.26 -9.37 3.77
C SER A 137 -4.16 -9.60 2.75
N GLY A 138 -4.49 -10.11 1.55
CA GLY A 138 -3.51 -10.32 0.47
C GLY A 138 -2.79 -9.03 0.10
N SER A 139 -3.53 -7.97 -0.25
CA SER A 139 -2.96 -6.66 -0.58
C SER A 139 -2.21 -6.04 0.60
N ILE A 140 -2.75 -6.19 1.82
CA ILE A 140 -2.10 -5.67 3.04
C ILE A 140 -0.75 -6.34 3.24
N THR A 141 -0.69 -7.66 3.21
CA THR A 141 0.56 -8.42 3.39
C THR A 141 1.57 -8.10 2.29
N ASP A 142 1.13 -8.06 1.04
CA ASP A 142 2.02 -7.80 -0.09
C ASP A 142 2.66 -6.40 -0.01
N TRP A 143 1.86 -5.38 0.27
CA TRP A 143 2.38 -4.01 0.34
C TRP A 143 3.09 -3.71 1.66
N ALA A 144 2.71 -4.36 2.77
CA ALA A 144 3.48 -4.35 4.02
C ALA A 144 4.90 -4.85 3.79
N HIS A 145 5.05 -5.99 3.13
CA HIS A 145 6.35 -6.55 2.77
C HIS A 145 7.09 -5.69 1.75
N GLY A 146 6.38 -5.18 0.72
CA GLY A 146 6.96 -4.37 -0.34
C GLY A 146 7.57 -3.07 0.16
N PHE A 147 6.91 -2.40 1.10
CA PHE A 147 7.37 -1.13 1.66
C PHE A 147 7.97 -1.23 3.06
N GLY A 148 7.95 -2.40 3.68
CA GLY A 148 8.47 -2.63 5.03
C GLY A 148 7.66 -1.94 6.13
N VAL A 149 6.36 -1.83 5.95
CA VAL A 149 5.42 -1.25 6.92
C VAL A 149 4.74 -2.36 7.71
N PRO A 150 4.58 -2.24 9.04
CA PRO A 150 3.80 -3.21 9.81
C PRO A 150 2.36 -3.32 9.32
N GLU A 151 1.87 -4.55 9.12
CA GLU A 151 0.49 -4.82 8.66
C GLU A 151 -0.54 -4.18 9.57
N GLU A 152 -0.28 -4.16 10.87
CA GLU A 152 -1.14 -3.58 11.88
C GLU A 152 -1.37 -2.08 11.66
N LEU A 153 -0.37 -1.34 11.21
CA LEU A 153 -0.50 0.09 10.89
C LEU A 153 -1.37 0.31 9.66
N ILE A 154 -1.24 -0.55 8.65
CA ILE A 154 -2.07 -0.48 7.44
C ILE A 154 -3.53 -0.77 7.80
N VAL A 155 -3.79 -1.86 8.55
CA VAL A 155 -5.14 -2.21 9.01
C VAL A 155 -5.73 -1.10 9.87
N ALA A 156 -4.95 -0.56 10.82
CA ALA A 156 -5.41 0.52 11.69
C ALA A 156 -5.77 1.77 10.89
N THR A 157 -4.96 2.14 9.89
CA THR A 157 -5.24 3.27 9.00
C THR A 157 -6.54 3.05 8.22
N ILE A 158 -6.72 1.89 7.57
CA ILE A 158 -7.97 1.57 6.86
C ILE A 158 -9.18 1.63 7.80
N CYS A 159 -9.06 1.06 8.99
CA CYS A 159 -10.14 1.08 9.98
C CYS A 159 -10.52 2.50 10.41
N THR A 160 -9.53 3.36 10.58
CA THR A 160 -9.70 4.75 11.05
C THR A 160 -10.28 5.62 9.96
N GLU A 161 -9.74 5.54 8.74
CA GLU A 161 -10.09 6.43 7.63
C GLU A 161 -11.48 6.12 7.05
N THR A 162 -11.77 4.84 6.81
CA THR A 162 -12.97 4.45 6.05
C THR A 162 -13.79 3.34 6.69
N ARG A 163 -13.30 2.73 7.76
CA ARG A 163 -13.87 1.49 8.30
C ARG A 163 -13.94 0.37 7.27
N GLY A 164 -13.08 0.40 6.25
CA GLY A 164 -12.99 -0.59 5.19
C GLY A 164 -13.98 -0.37 4.04
N ASP A 165 -14.47 0.83 3.83
CA ASP A 165 -15.25 1.20 2.65
C ASP A 165 -14.34 1.59 1.48
N PRO A 166 -14.25 0.77 0.40
CA PRO A 166 -13.39 1.06 -0.73
C PRO A 166 -13.91 2.18 -1.63
N ALA A 167 -15.21 2.51 -1.54
CA ALA A 167 -15.82 3.56 -2.34
C ALA A 167 -15.77 4.95 -1.67
N ALA A 168 -15.20 5.04 -0.47
CA ALA A 168 -15.12 6.29 0.26
C ALA A 168 -14.35 7.35 -0.53
N VAL A 169 -14.91 8.55 -0.61
CA VAL A 169 -14.27 9.73 -1.19
C VAL A 169 -14.52 10.91 -0.27
N ARG A 170 -13.47 11.63 0.07
CA ARG A 170 -13.57 12.86 0.83
C ARG A 170 -13.00 14.03 0.03
N GLU A 171 -13.78 15.08 -0.08
CA GLU A 171 -13.38 16.36 -0.68
C GLU A 171 -13.22 17.40 0.42
N GLU A 172 -12.05 18.03 0.46
CA GLU A 172 -11.71 19.05 1.46
C GLU A 172 -12.22 20.44 1.04
N PRO A 173 -12.41 21.35 1.98
CA PRO A 173 -12.78 22.74 1.65
C PRO A 173 -11.84 23.34 0.61
N GLY A 174 -12.44 23.90 -0.45
CA GLY A 174 -11.71 24.46 -1.58
C GLY A 174 -11.36 23.43 -2.68
N TYR A 175 -11.96 22.24 -2.64
CA TYR A 175 -11.92 21.32 -3.79
C TYR A 175 -12.64 21.95 -5.01
N VAL A 176 -12.04 21.82 -6.19
CA VAL A 176 -12.58 22.31 -7.47
C VAL A 176 -12.71 21.14 -8.46
N SER A 177 -11.61 20.45 -8.71
CA SER A 177 -11.56 19.22 -9.52
C SER A 177 -10.30 18.42 -9.17
N ASP A 178 -10.26 17.16 -9.60
CA ASP A 178 -9.11 16.27 -9.34
C ASP A 178 -7.82 16.79 -10.02
N GLU A 179 -7.95 17.47 -11.14
CA GLU A 179 -6.82 18.04 -11.89
C GLU A 179 -6.32 19.34 -11.25
N GLN A 180 -7.24 20.22 -10.84
CA GLN A 180 -6.89 21.54 -10.33
C GLN A 180 -6.47 21.51 -8.86
N THR A 181 -7.11 20.64 -8.07
CA THR A 181 -6.90 20.54 -6.64
C THR A 181 -6.70 19.09 -6.16
N PRO A 182 -5.71 18.35 -6.70
CA PRO A 182 -5.47 16.95 -6.32
C PRO A 182 -5.05 16.77 -4.86
N SER A 183 -4.68 17.86 -4.18
CA SER A 183 -4.38 17.93 -2.75
C SER A 183 -5.61 18.17 -1.87
N LYS A 184 -6.81 18.15 -2.44
CA LYS A 184 -8.07 18.41 -1.75
C LYS A 184 -9.07 17.26 -1.88
N VAL A 185 -8.63 16.12 -2.37
CA VAL A 185 -9.47 14.94 -2.52
C VAL A 185 -8.71 13.67 -2.17
N SER A 186 -9.34 12.84 -1.36
CA SER A 186 -8.79 11.58 -0.87
C SER A 186 -9.75 10.42 -1.16
N PRO A 187 -9.55 9.69 -2.25
CA PRO A 187 -10.36 8.53 -2.61
C PRO A 187 -9.84 7.22 -1.99
N GLY A 188 -10.73 6.27 -1.78
CA GLY A 188 -10.41 4.88 -1.49
C GLY A 188 -10.11 4.57 -0.03
N LEU A 189 -9.74 3.33 0.24
CA LEU A 189 -9.64 2.72 1.57
C LEU A 189 -8.79 3.49 2.57
N MET A 190 -7.63 3.99 2.13
CA MET A 190 -6.67 4.65 3.01
C MET A 190 -6.76 6.19 2.97
N GLN A 191 -7.70 6.75 2.21
CA GLN A 191 -7.93 8.20 2.11
C GLN A 191 -6.66 9.01 1.81
N THR A 192 -5.78 8.44 0.98
CA THR A 192 -4.57 9.14 0.52
C THR A 192 -4.97 10.18 -0.53
N LEU A 193 -4.55 11.44 -0.35
CA LEU A 193 -4.77 12.50 -1.33
C LEU A 193 -4.15 12.12 -2.68
N ILE A 194 -4.79 12.48 -3.79
CA ILE A 194 -4.27 12.19 -5.14
C ILE A 194 -2.83 12.72 -5.29
N SER A 195 -2.58 13.96 -4.86
CA SER A 195 -1.23 14.55 -4.92
C SER A 195 -0.21 13.81 -4.06
N THR A 196 -0.63 13.32 -2.89
CA THR A 196 0.23 12.55 -1.99
C THR A 196 0.55 11.18 -2.58
N ALA A 197 -0.44 10.52 -3.16
CA ALA A 197 -0.24 9.22 -3.82
C ALA A 197 0.74 9.32 -5.01
N ARG A 198 0.57 10.35 -5.85
CA ARG A 198 1.51 10.67 -6.95
C ARG A 198 2.93 10.85 -6.43
N HIS A 199 3.09 11.67 -5.42
CA HIS A 199 4.41 11.92 -4.82
C HIS A 199 5.02 10.66 -4.19
N ALA A 200 4.23 9.88 -3.45
CA ALA A 200 4.72 8.68 -2.75
C ALA A 200 5.13 7.55 -3.69
N LEU A 201 4.49 7.47 -4.86
CA LEU A 201 4.76 6.42 -5.85
C LEU A 201 5.55 6.91 -7.06
N GLY A 202 5.82 8.22 -7.17
CA GLY A 202 6.50 8.80 -8.33
C GLY A 202 5.73 8.62 -9.64
N ASP A 203 4.38 8.65 -9.59
CA ASP A 203 3.50 8.39 -10.74
C ASP A 203 2.43 9.48 -10.84
N ASP A 204 2.58 10.40 -11.79
CA ASP A 204 1.68 11.52 -11.99
C ASP A 204 0.34 11.13 -12.65
N ASP A 205 0.23 9.91 -13.18
CA ASP A 205 -0.99 9.40 -13.83
C ASP A 205 -2.02 8.88 -12.82
N ILE A 206 -1.68 8.81 -11.54
CA ILE A 206 -2.60 8.39 -10.49
C ILE A 206 -3.77 9.37 -10.43
N ASP A 207 -4.98 8.81 -10.54
CA ASP A 207 -6.24 9.53 -10.50
C ASP A 207 -7.19 8.96 -9.43
N ARG A 208 -8.39 9.55 -9.34
CA ARG A 208 -9.44 9.08 -8.42
C ARG A 208 -9.82 7.63 -8.70
N GLN A 209 -9.99 7.25 -9.96
CA GLN A 209 -10.42 5.90 -10.32
C GLN A 209 -9.37 4.85 -9.95
N TRP A 210 -8.11 5.20 -10.10
CA TRP A 210 -7.00 4.36 -9.68
C TRP A 210 -7.00 4.15 -8.16
N LEU A 211 -7.23 5.19 -7.36
CA LEU A 211 -7.27 5.12 -5.90
C LEU A 211 -8.53 4.44 -5.34
N LEU A 212 -9.62 4.39 -6.10
CA LEU A 212 -10.83 3.63 -5.72
C LEU A 212 -10.67 2.12 -5.87
N VAL A 213 -9.62 1.66 -6.54
CA VAL A 213 -9.25 0.24 -6.54
C VAL A 213 -8.59 -0.10 -5.20
N PRO A 214 -9.11 -1.07 -4.43
CA PRO A 214 -8.63 -1.38 -3.08
C PRO A 214 -7.12 -1.63 -2.99
N ASP A 215 -6.57 -2.45 -3.87
CA ASP A 215 -5.13 -2.76 -3.89
C ASP A 215 -4.28 -1.50 -4.11
N ASN A 216 -4.69 -0.66 -5.04
CA ASN A 216 -4.00 0.59 -5.35
C ASN A 216 -4.06 1.59 -4.19
N SER A 217 -5.22 1.69 -3.52
CA SER A 217 -5.36 2.53 -2.34
C SER A 217 -4.45 2.08 -1.20
N ILE A 218 -4.38 0.75 -0.96
CA ILE A 218 -3.49 0.17 0.04
C ILE A 218 -2.03 0.43 -0.35
N ARG A 219 -1.67 0.23 -1.62
CA ARG A 219 -0.34 0.54 -2.13
C ARG A 219 0.07 1.99 -1.86
N ALA A 220 -0.76 2.94 -2.25
CA ALA A 220 -0.48 4.37 -2.11
C ALA A 220 -0.36 4.79 -0.64
N GLY A 221 -1.30 4.37 0.20
CA GLY A 221 -1.28 4.69 1.62
C GLY A 221 -0.10 4.05 2.35
N THR A 222 0.26 2.82 1.99
CA THR A 222 1.42 2.12 2.57
C THR A 222 2.73 2.79 2.16
N ALA A 223 2.87 3.18 0.89
CA ALA A 223 4.02 3.96 0.42
C ALA A 223 4.16 5.28 1.19
N TYR A 224 3.05 5.97 1.44
CA TYR A 224 3.04 7.19 2.21
C TYR A 224 3.44 6.98 3.69
N LEU A 225 2.98 5.89 4.32
CA LEU A 225 3.44 5.50 5.66
C LEU A 225 4.96 5.25 5.69
N ALA A 226 5.48 4.54 4.70
CA ALA A 226 6.91 4.26 4.58
C ALA A 226 7.75 5.54 4.43
N MET A 227 7.31 6.51 3.63
CA MET A 227 8.00 7.79 3.47
C MET A 227 8.16 8.56 4.78
N GLN A 228 7.23 8.38 5.71
CA GLN A 228 7.22 9.07 7.00
C GLN A 228 8.04 8.35 8.08
N TRP A 229 8.71 7.26 7.75
CA TRP A 229 9.53 6.49 8.68
C TRP A 229 10.50 7.36 9.48
N LYS A 230 11.24 8.26 8.83
CA LYS A 230 12.25 9.10 9.49
C LYS A 230 11.68 9.96 10.62
N ALA A 231 10.42 10.34 10.53
CA ALA A 231 9.73 11.15 11.53
C ALA A 231 8.96 10.29 12.54
N SER A 232 8.32 9.22 12.09
CA SER A 232 7.40 8.43 12.89
C SER A 232 8.06 7.24 13.60
N HIS A 233 9.09 6.63 12.99
CA HIS A 233 9.67 5.35 13.42
C HIS A 233 8.59 4.29 13.66
N PHE A 234 7.48 4.37 12.91
CA PHE A 234 6.28 3.56 13.08
C PHE A 234 5.66 3.57 14.48
N ASP A 235 5.96 4.57 15.29
CA ASP A 235 5.27 4.85 16.54
C ASP A 235 3.81 5.24 16.20
N PRO A 236 2.79 4.44 16.55
CA PRO A 236 1.42 4.65 16.09
C PRO A 236 0.86 6.05 16.32
N PRO A 237 1.05 6.71 17.47
CA PRO A 237 0.65 8.10 17.64
C PRO A 237 1.31 9.05 16.65
N LYS A 238 2.60 8.87 16.37
CA LYS A 238 3.32 9.70 15.39
C LYS A 238 2.87 9.42 13.97
N VAL A 239 2.61 8.14 13.65
CA VAL A 239 2.05 7.72 12.36
C VAL A 239 0.70 8.40 12.14
N ALA A 240 -0.20 8.35 13.11
CA ALA A 240 -1.51 8.99 13.00
C ALA A 240 -1.39 10.50 12.77
N CYS A 241 -0.48 11.19 13.48
CA CYS A 241 -0.20 12.59 13.27
C CYS A 241 0.33 12.88 11.87
N ALA A 242 1.37 12.15 11.47
CA ALA A 242 2.07 12.39 10.23
C ALA A 242 1.16 12.08 9.03
N TYR A 243 0.36 11.03 9.11
CA TYR A 243 -0.58 10.64 8.08
C TYR A 243 -1.65 11.71 7.85
N ASN A 244 -2.25 12.21 8.93
CA ASN A 244 -3.33 13.20 8.86
C ASN A 244 -2.83 14.62 8.52
N ALA A 245 -1.66 15.03 9.03
CA ALA A 245 -1.17 16.42 8.95
C ALA A 245 0.02 16.61 8.00
N GLY A 246 0.46 15.56 7.31
CA GLY A 246 1.64 15.61 6.45
C GLY A 246 2.98 15.65 7.20
N GLY A 247 2.97 15.56 8.52
CA GLY A 247 4.18 15.58 9.34
C GLY A 247 3.90 15.65 10.83
N ILE A 248 4.97 15.62 11.62
CA ILE A 248 4.89 15.79 13.08
C ILE A 248 5.31 17.19 13.42
N TYR A 249 4.37 18.01 13.88
CA TYR A 249 4.59 19.40 14.21
C TYR A 249 4.69 19.60 15.74
N TYR A 250 5.82 20.13 16.18
CA TYR A 250 6.06 20.49 17.57
C TYR A 250 5.91 22.02 17.71
N ASN A 251 4.70 22.51 17.90
CA ASN A 251 4.52 23.91 18.24
C ASN A 251 4.43 24.07 19.76
N ALA A 252 5.40 24.78 20.35
CA ALA A 252 5.29 25.22 21.72
C ALA A 252 4.06 26.13 21.83
N GLY A 253 3.00 25.69 22.51
CA GLY A 253 1.76 26.43 22.69
C GLY A 253 0.64 26.13 21.69
N ALA A 254 0.87 25.42 20.58
CA ALA A 254 -0.21 24.78 19.87
C ALA A 254 -0.48 23.43 20.53
N GLU A 255 -1.70 23.28 21.03
CA GLU A 255 -2.18 21.97 21.35
C GLU A 255 -2.11 21.13 20.06
N ASN A 256 -1.13 20.25 19.96
CA ASN A 256 -1.23 19.10 19.05
C ASN A 256 -2.41 18.30 19.59
N ARG A 257 -3.59 18.75 19.26
CA ARG A 257 -4.81 18.05 19.59
C ARG A 257 -4.86 16.86 18.66
N TRP A 258 -4.53 15.76 19.26
CA TRP A 258 -5.03 14.49 18.80
C TRP A 258 -6.54 14.58 18.79
N LYS A 259 -7.13 14.67 17.61
CA LYS A 259 -8.57 14.47 17.49
C LYS A 259 -8.85 13.01 17.33
#